data_26f5d6d3a5801db0aedc7c949bd1a2c4
#
_entry.id   26f5d6d3a5801db0aedc7c949bd1a2c4
#
_cell.length_a   1.000
_cell.length_b   1.000
_cell.length_c   1.000
_cell.angle_alpha   90.00
_cell.angle_beta   90.00
_cell.angle_gamma   90.00
#
_symmetry.space_group_name_H-M   'P 1'
#
loop_
_entity.id
_entity.type
_entity.pdbx_description
1 polymer ?
#
loop_
_entity_poly.entity_id
_entity_poly.type
_entity_poly.pdbx_seq_one_letter_code
_entity_poly.pdbx_strand_id
1 'polypeptide(L)'
;MRHLASLLTITTLTLSLTSCVIVNKPAVGEVVERTITITETPVALAIQGGADVIVDSTLPEGEIRVKTHTDIFDILDICVEDGSLNIRQKSYDLRAETLEVRIPHYDYSVIATSGGSDFEWDNCNVESLVIASSGGADIEISGHCKQLTVAASGGADLDLEELIAECVEVSISGGADAGVHATNSLTINASGGADIYYTGNPTNTDINTSGGASVSRND
;
A
#
# COMPACT_ATOMS: atom_id res chain seq x y z
N MET A 1 30.07 67.20 12.48
CA MET A 1 28.94 66.41 12.07
C MET A 1 29.50 65.25 11.24
N ARG A 2 29.59 64.11 11.87
CA ARG A 2 30.19 62.90 11.27
C ARG A 2 29.06 61.98 10.83
N HIS A 3 28.92 61.79 9.55
CA HIS A 3 27.98 60.75 8.99
C HIS A 3 28.61 59.38 9.07
N LEU A 4 28.05 58.53 9.92
CA LEU A 4 28.35 57.10 9.92
C LEU A 4 27.51 56.46 8.79
N ALA A 5 28.17 55.96 7.75
CA ALA A 5 27.57 55.11 6.77
C ALA A 5 27.60 53.67 7.32
N SER A 6 26.45 53.12 7.62
CA SER A 6 26.27 51.69 7.99
C SER A 6 26.31 50.84 6.72
N LEU A 7 27.37 50.03 6.57
CA LEU A 7 27.48 49.04 5.52
C LEU A 7 26.66 47.81 5.94
N LEU A 8 25.54 47.60 5.28
CA LEU A 8 24.69 46.39 5.43
C LEU A 8 25.28 45.27 4.57
N THR A 9 26.03 44.36 5.18
CA THR A 9 26.52 43.15 4.50
C THR A 9 25.40 42.13 4.42
N ILE A 10 24.85 41.95 3.20
CA ILE A 10 23.92 40.87 2.89
C ILE A 10 24.73 39.61 2.71
N THR A 11 24.73 38.74 3.72
CA THR A 11 25.23 37.36 3.59
C THR A 11 24.18 36.52 2.85
N THR A 12 24.45 36.23 1.58
CA THR A 12 23.66 35.26 0.79
C THR A 12 23.94 33.87 1.32
N LEU A 13 22.98 33.31 2.08
CA LEU A 13 22.98 31.90 2.48
C LEU A 13 22.64 31.04 1.24
N THR A 14 23.65 30.49 0.59
CA THR A 14 23.47 29.49 -0.48
C THR A 14 23.05 28.17 0.16
N LEU A 15 21.73 27.88 0.13
CA LEU A 15 21.19 26.58 0.49
C LEU A 15 21.58 25.57 -0.61
N SER A 16 22.63 24.80 -0.39
CA SER A 16 23.01 23.67 -1.24
C SER A 16 21.96 22.57 -1.07
N LEU A 17 21.04 22.47 -2.02
CA LEU A 17 20.17 21.30 -2.17
C LEU A 17 21.04 20.14 -2.63
N THR A 18 21.59 19.37 -1.70
CA THR A 18 22.12 18.05 -2.00
C THR A 18 20.91 17.14 -2.30
N SER A 19 20.59 17.01 -3.59
CA SER A 19 19.70 15.94 -4.02
C SER A 19 20.40 14.62 -3.69
N CYS A 20 19.86 13.86 -2.74
CA CYS A 20 20.23 12.45 -2.59
C CYS A 20 19.78 11.73 -3.86
N VAL A 21 20.69 11.53 -4.79
CA VAL A 21 20.49 10.60 -5.90
C VAL A 21 20.66 9.22 -5.30
N ILE A 22 19.54 8.56 -4.97
CA ILE A 22 19.56 7.14 -4.63
C ILE A 22 19.83 6.40 -5.93
N VAL A 23 21.05 5.91 -6.10
CA VAL A 23 21.42 5.07 -7.25
C VAL A 23 21.10 3.64 -6.85
N ASN A 24 19.89 3.19 -7.13
CA ASN A 24 19.53 1.79 -6.96
C ASN A 24 20.28 0.96 -8.02
N LYS A 25 21.14 0.05 -7.57
CA LYS A 25 21.79 -0.90 -8.45
C LYS A 25 20.82 -2.06 -8.73
N PRO A 26 20.78 -2.58 -9.97
CA PRO A 26 20.00 -3.79 -10.23
C PRO A 26 20.59 -4.96 -9.43
N ALA A 27 19.75 -5.86 -8.95
CA ALA A 27 20.14 -7.13 -8.39
C ALA A 27 20.84 -7.98 -9.47
N VAL A 28 21.90 -8.67 -9.12
CA VAL A 28 22.74 -9.44 -10.06
C VAL A 28 22.81 -10.93 -9.75
N GLY A 29 22.19 -11.37 -8.65
CA GLY A 29 22.11 -12.77 -8.26
C GLY A 29 21.19 -13.58 -9.16
N GLU A 30 21.29 -14.90 -9.11
CA GLU A 30 20.30 -15.77 -9.75
C GLU A 30 18.95 -15.63 -9.05
N VAL A 31 17.85 -15.71 -9.81
CA VAL A 31 16.50 -15.78 -9.24
C VAL A 31 16.29 -17.19 -8.68
N VAL A 32 16.02 -17.26 -7.40
CA VAL A 32 15.76 -18.51 -6.68
C VAL A 32 14.48 -18.40 -5.86
N GLU A 33 13.87 -19.54 -5.57
CA GLU A 33 12.74 -19.61 -4.65
C GLU A 33 13.20 -20.20 -3.31
N ARG A 34 12.79 -19.59 -2.21
CA ARG A 34 13.03 -20.09 -0.85
C ARG A 34 11.76 -20.09 -0.03
N THR A 35 11.66 -21.05 0.87
CA THR A 35 10.59 -21.10 1.87
C THR A 35 11.07 -20.50 3.19
N ILE A 36 10.27 -19.60 3.74
CA ILE A 36 10.42 -19.02 5.08
C ILE A 36 9.29 -19.58 5.93
N THR A 37 9.60 -19.97 7.16
CA THR A 37 8.58 -20.50 8.08
C THR A 37 8.33 -19.48 9.20
N ILE A 38 7.05 -19.16 9.42
CA ILE A 38 6.58 -18.39 10.56
C ILE A 38 5.83 -19.31 11.53
N THR A 39 5.88 -19.04 12.82
CA THR A 39 5.25 -19.86 13.86
C THR A 39 4.04 -19.20 14.51
N GLU A 40 3.87 -17.91 14.26
CA GLU A 40 2.76 -17.11 14.77
C GLU A 40 1.76 -16.84 13.64
N THR A 41 0.47 -16.91 13.96
CA THR A 41 -0.60 -16.56 13.00
C THR A 41 -0.78 -15.05 12.97
N PRO A 42 -0.46 -14.38 11.86
CA PRO A 42 -0.65 -12.94 11.76
C PRO A 42 -2.13 -12.57 11.55
N VAL A 43 -2.53 -11.44 12.07
CA VAL A 43 -3.85 -10.82 11.87
C VAL A 43 -3.76 -9.52 11.05
N ALA A 44 -2.56 -9.06 10.79
CA ALA A 44 -2.27 -7.91 9.96
C ALA A 44 -1.11 -8.19 9.00
N LEU A 45 -1.06 -7.45 7.91
CA LEU A 45 0.00 -7.51 6.89
C LEU A 45 0.55 -6.11 6.65
N ALA A 46 1.87 -5.97 6.69
CA ALA A 46 2.57 -4.72 6.37
C ALA A 46 3.61 -4.97 5.27
N ILE A 47 3.43 -4.31 4.13
CA ILE A 47 4.30 -4.45 2.96
C ILE A 47 5.02 -3.11 2.75
N GLN A 48 6.35 -3.14 2.72
CA GLN A 48 7.16 -1.95 2.52
C GLN A 48 8.17 -2.19 1.38
N GLY A 49 8.14 -1.36 0.38
CA GLY A 49 9.05 -1.44 -0.77
C GLY A 49 8.31 -1.80 -2.06
N GLY A 50 8.89 -2.66 -2.88
CA GLY A 50 8.35 -3.05 -4.19
C GLY A 50 8.27 -4.58 -4.29
N ALA A 51 7.46 -5.20 -3.43
CA ALA A 51 7.22 -6.63 -3.47
C ALA A 51 5.83 -6.91 -4.06
N ASP A 52 5.75 -7.91 -4.91
CA ASP A 52 4.48 -8.47 -5.39
C ASP A 52 4.06 -9.54 -4.40
N VAL A 53 3.00 -9.29 -3.63
CA VAL A 53 2.54 -10.16 -2.55
C VAL A 53 1.20 -10.79 -2.92
N ILE A 54 1.15 -12.12 -2.92
CA ILE A 54 -0.02 -12.89 -3.31
C ILE A 54 -0.46 -13.77 -2.14
N VAL A 55 -1.74 -13.68 -1.77
CA VAL A 55 -2.34 -14.64 -0.82
C VAL A 55 -2.67 -15.93 -1.55
N ASP A 56 -1.91 -16.97 -1.29
CA ASP A 56 -2.04 -18.28 -1.92
C ASP A 56 -2.69 -19.27 -0.95
N SER A 57 -3.97 -19.55 -1.16
CA SER A 57 -4.76 -20.47 -0.33
C SER A 57 -4.30 -21.94 -0.43
N THR A 58 -3.38 -22.26 -1.34
CA THR A 58 -2.81 -23.61 -1.46
C THR A 58 -1.60 -23.82 -0.56
N LEU A 59 -1.03 -22.74 0.00
CA LEU A 59 0.08 -22.84 0.93
C LEU A 59 -0.40 -23.32 2.31
N PRO A 60 0.37 -24.22 2.94
CA PRO A 60 0.09 -24.57 4.33
C PRO A 60 0.34 -23.38 5.26
N GLU A 61 -0.39 -23.34 6.37
CA GLU A 61 -0.16 -22.32 7.40
C GLU A 61 1.31 -22.29 7.85
N GLY A 62 1.82 -21.09 8.04
CA GLY A 62 3.21 -20.88 8.45
C GLY A 62 4.24 -20.92 7.33
N GLU A 63 3.89 -21.31 6.11
CA GLU A 63 4.81 -21.39 4.98
C GLU A 63 4.69 -20.16 4.07
N ILE A 64 5.77 -19.41 3.91
CA ILE A 64 5.88 -18.27 2.99
C ILE A 64 6.88 -18.64 1.90
N ARG A 65 6.51 -18.50 0.64
CA ARG A 65 7.41 -18.72 -0.50
C ARG A 65 7.85 -17.39 -1.07
N VAL A 66 9.16 -17.25 -1.23
CA VAL A 66 9.79 -16.04 -1.74
C VAL A 66 10.61 -16.39 -2.97
N LYS A 67 10.28 -15.76 -4.08
CA LYS A 67 11.03 -15.86 -5.33
C LYS A 67 11.67 -14.52 -5.66
N THR A 68 12.99 -14.48 -5.59
CA THR A 68 13.75 -13.26 -5.85
C THR A 68 15.21 -13.59 -6.17
N HIS A 69 16.00 -12.55 -6.46
CA HIS A 69 17.45 -12.68 -6.64
C HIS A 69 18.16 -13.02 -5.33
N THR A 70 19.23 -13.80 -5.41
CA THR A 70 19.97 -14.27 -4.22
C THR A 70 20.52 -13.16 -3.35
N ASP A 71 20.95 -12.03 -3.91
CA ASP A 71 21.45 -10.85 -3.22
C ASP A 71 20.35 -10.02 -2.52
N ILE A 72 19.10 -10.16 -2.97
CA ILE A 72 17.94 -9.54 -2.30
C ILE A 72 17.63 -10.24 -0.97
N PHE A 73 17.83 -11.55 -0.86
CA PHE A 73 17.57 -12.27 0.40
C PHE A 73 18.38 -11.71 1.58
N ASP A 74 19.58 -11.14 1.33
CA ASP A 74 20.42 -10.59 2.39
C ASP A 74 19.85 -9.29 2.99
N ILE A 75 19.00 -8.60 2.24
CA ILE A 75 18.36 -7.34 2.66
C ILE A 75 16.87 -7.48 2.89
N LEU A 76 16.28 -8.63 2.55
CA LEU A 76 14.87 -8.90 2.79
C LEU A 76 14.65 -9.28 4.27
N ASP A 77 13.59 -8.74 4.84
CA ASP A 77 13.15 -9.02 6.20
C ASP A 77 11.68 -9.41 6.17
N ILE A 78 11.42 -10.67 6.53
CA ILE A 78 10.07 -11.21 6.64
C ILE A 78 9.92 -11.82 8.03
N CYS A 79 9.08 -11.20 8.86
CA CYS A 79 8.88 -11.61 10.25
C CYS A 79 7.48 -11.26 10.73
N VAL A 80 7.02 -11.95 11.76
CA VAL A 80 5.81 -11.57 12.50
C VAL A 80 6.23 -10.79 13.75
N GLU A 81 5.75 -9.55 13.87
CA GLU A 81 5.96 -8.68 15.02
C GLU A 81 4.61 -8.10 15.46
N ASP A 82 4.25 -8.24 16.72
CA ASP A 82 2.99 -7.74 17.30
C ASP A 82 1.74 -8.18 16.50
N GLY A 83 1.73 -9.42 16.00
CA GLY A 83 0.64 -9.98 15.21
C GLY A 83 0.57 -9.48 13.76
N SER A 84 1.53 -8.70 13.31
CA SER A 84 1.65 -8.24 11.93
C SER A 84 2.74 -9.02 11.19
N LEU A 85 2.40 -9.59 10.03
CA LEU A 85 3.40 -10.10 9.08
C LEU A 85 4.01 -8.91 8.36
N ASN A 86 5.30 -8.69 8.58
CA ASN A 86 6.05 -7.61 7.97
C ASN A 86 6.89 -8.15 6.82
N ILE A 87 6.75 -7.55 5.64
CA ILE A 87 7.54 -7.82 4.44
C ILE A 87 8.22 -6.52 4.07
N ARG A 88 9.54 -6.43 4.28
CA ARG A 88 10.28 -5.18 4.08
C ARG A 88 11.71 -5.42 3.59
N GLN A 89 12.29 -4.45 2.91
CA GLN A 89 13.70 -4.41 2.59
C GLN A 89 14.45 -3.54 3.60
N LYS A 90 15.53 -4.06 4.19
CA LYS A 90 16.40 -3.33 5.14
C LYS A 90 17.23 -2.23 4.48
N SER A 91 17.42 -2.32 3.17
CA SER A 91 18.14 -1.34 2.36
C SER A 91 17.49 -1.22 0.99
N TYR A 92 17.51 -0.03 0.44
CA TYR A 92 17.03 0.26 -0.91
C TYR A 92 18.18 0.46 -1.91
N ASP A 93 19.38 -0.01 -1.59
CA ASP A 93 20.55 0.11 -2.46
C ASP A 93 20.49 -0.84 -3.67
N LEU A 94 19.73 -1.93 -3.55
CA LEU A 94 19.46 -2.89 -4.60
C LEU A 94 18.00 -2.83 -5.04
N ARG A 95 17.77 -2.91 -6.35
CA ARG A 95 16.45 -3.03 -6.95
C ARG A 95 16.27 -4.47 -7.46
N ALA A 96 15.29 -5.17 -6.94
CA ALA A 96 14.84 -6.44 -7.49
C ALA A 96 14.07 -6.19 -8.80
N GLU A 97 14.35 -7.00 -9.83
CA GLU A 97 13.47 -7.10 -11.00
C GLU A 97 12.32 -8.06 -10.74
N THR A 98 12.53 -8.98 -9.77
CA THR A 98 11.53 -9.95 -9.31
C THR A 98 11.61 -10.04 -7.80
N LEU A 99 10.54 -9.72 -7.10
CA LEU A 99 10.35 -9.98 -5.68
C LEU A 99 8.89 -10.40 -5.46
N GLU A 100 8.62 -11.68 -5.71
CA GLU A 100 7.32 -12.30 -5.50
C GLU A 100 7.31 -13.00 -4.14
N VAL A 101 6.30 -12.69 -3.33
CA VAL A 101 6.11 -13.29 -1.99
C VAL A 101 4.72 -13.90 -1.94
N ARG A 102 4.64 -15.22 -1.85
CA ARG A 102 3.37 -15.92 -1.65
C ARG A 102 3.20 -16.23 -0.18
N ILE A 103 2.09 -15.77 0.38
CA ILE A 103 1.75 -15.94 1.80
C ILE A 103 0.51 -16.83 1.94
N PRO A 104 0.39 -17.62 3.01
CA PRO A 104 -0.80 -18.41 3.23
C PRO A 104 -2.02 -17.53 3.54
N HIS A 105 -3.19 -18.07 3.27
CA HIS A 105 -4.44 -17.40 3.63
C HIS A 105 -4.62 -17.38 5.16
N TYR A 106 -4.80 -16.17 5.68
CA TYR A 106 -5.22 -15.92 7.06
C TYR A 106 -6.34 -14.86 7.07
N ASP A 107 -7.04 -14.73 8.16
CA ASP A 107 -8.07 -13.69 8.34
C ASP A 107 -7.41 -12.34 8.67
N TYR A 108 -6.70 -11.79 7.67
CA TYR A 108 -6.10 -10.45 7.83
C TYR A 108 -7.17 -9.40 8.00
N SER A 109 -7.11 -8.63 9.07
CA SER A 109 -8.01 -7.50 9.34
C SER A 109 -7.43 -6.15 8.96
N VAL A 110 -6.11 -6.08 8.74
CA VAL A 110 -5.39 -4.87 8.34
C VAL A 110 -4.37 -5.20 7.27
N ILE A 111 -4.41 -4.45 6.17
CA ILE A 111 -3.40 -4.46 5.12
C ILE A 111 -2.80 -3.06 5.05
N ALA A 112 -1.50 -2.95 5.27
CA ALA A 112 -0.77 -1.70 5.17
C ALA A 112 0.31 -1.79 4.10
N THR A 113 0.30 -0.90 3.11
CA THR A 113 1.29 -0.85 2.04
C THR A 113 2.01 0.49 2.01
N SER A 114 3.30 0.45 1.74
CA SER A 114 4.09 1.65 1.50
C SER A 114 5.15 1.41 0.43
N GLY A 115 5.25 2.30 -0.54
CA GLY A 115 6.12 2.15 -1.71
C GLY A 115 5.32 1.79 -2.96
N GLY A 116 5.91 1.04 -3.86
CA GLY A 116 5.26 0.53 -5.08
C GLY A 116 5.18 -0.99 -5.01
N SER A 117 4.26 -1.50 -4.24
CA SER A 117 4.03 -2.94 -4.06
C SER A 117 2.70 -3.34 -4.67
N ASP A 118 2.65 -4.52 -5.25
CA ASP A 118 1.43 -5.12 -5.76
C ASP A 118 0.92 -6.13 -4.73
N PHE A 119 -0.38 -6.09 -4.43
CA PHE A 119 -0.99 -7.00 -3.47
C PHE A 119 -2.27 -7.62 -4.04
N GLU A 120 -2.33 -8.96 -4.04
CA GLU A 120 -3.46 -9.74 -4.56
C GLU A 120 -4.01 -10.67 -3.49
N TRP A 121 -5.33 -10.61 -3.28
CA TRP A 121 -6.02 -11.50 -2.34
C TRP A 121 -7.39 -11.94 -2.85
N ASP A 122 -7.45 -13.14 -3.35
CA ASP A 122 -8.69 -13.75 -3.80
C ASP A 122 -9.46 -14.45 -2.66
N ASN A 123 -10.79 -14.38 -2.78
CA ASN A 123 -11.73 -15.05 -1.86
C ASN A 123 -11.55 -14.61 -0.38
N CYS A 124 -11.26 -13.33 -0.16
CA CYS A 124 -11.29 -12.73 1.18
C CYS A 124 -12.67 -12.94 1.82
N ASN A 125 -12.70 -13.36 3.07
CA ASN A 125 -13.96 -13.51 3.81
C ASN A 125 -13.75 -13.15 5.29
N VAL A 126 -13.84 -11.86 5.58
CA VAL A 126 -13.58 -11.32 6.93
C VAL A 126 -14.72 -10.43 7.41
N GLU A 127 -14.85 -10.25 8.70
CA GLU A 127 -15.84 -9.32 9.29
C GLU A 127 -15.47 -7.85 8.99
N SER A 128 -14.20 -7.50 9.12
CA SER A 128 -13.71 -6.14 8.95
C SER A 128 -12.34 -6.15 8.30
N LEU A 129 -12.17 -5.30 7.28
CA LEU A 129 -10.92 -5.10 6.59
C LEU A 129 -10.56 -3.61 6.57
N VAL A 130 -9.36 -3.30 7.00
CA VAL A 130 -8.77 -1.96 6.91
C VAL A 130 -7.62 -2.02 5.91
N ILE A 131 -7.66 -1.17 4.89
CA ILE A 131 -6.60 -1.02 3.90
C ILE A 131 -5.99 0.37 4.06
N ALA A 132 -4.70 0.43 4.32
CA ALA A 132 -3.96 1.68 4.42
C ALA A 132 -2.81 1.69 3.39
N SER A 133 -2.86 2.58 2.40
CA SER A 133 -1.82 2.69 1.37
C SER A 133 -1.16 4.07 1.38
N SER A 134 0.17 4.06 1.35
CA SER A 134 0.95 5.29 1.17
C SER A 134 2.03 5.07 0.12
N GLY A 135 1.85 5.60 -1.07
CA GLY A 135 2.78 5.38 -2.18
C GLY A 135 2.05 5.13 -3.49
N GLY A 136 2.60 4.31 -4.34
CA GLY A 136 1.99 3.88 -5.61
C GLY A 136 1.84 2.37 -5.61
N ALA A 137 1.01 1.85 -4.71
CA ALA A 137 0.74 0.43 -4.60
C ALA A 137 -0.50 0.06 -5.42
N ASP A 138 -0.46 -1.08 -6.07
CA ASP A 138 -1.60 -1.67 -6.76
C ASP A 138 -2.19 -2.77 -5.85
N ILE A 139 -3.47 -2.66 -5.50
CA ILE A 139 -4.13 -3.57 -4.55
C ILE A 139 -5.39 -4.13 -5.20
N GLU A 140 -5.42 -5.45 -5.37
CA GLU A 140 -6.57 -6.18 -5.88
C GLU A 140 -7.08 -7.16 -4.82
N ILE A 141 -8.35 -7.01 -4.41
CA ILE A 141 -8.96 -7.92 -3.43
C ILE A 141 -10.37 -8.27 -3.87
N SER A 142 -10.64 -9.58 -3.92
CA SER A 142 -11.98 -10.11 -4.20
C SER A 142 -12.55 -10.88 -3.01
N GLY A 143 -13.88 -10.96 -2.93
CA GLY A 143 -14.57 -11.73 -1.88
C GLY A 143 -15.63 -10.95 -1.13
N HIS A 144 -15.68 -11.09 0.19
CA HIS A 144 -16.74 -10.48 1.03
C HIS A 144 -16.19 -9.97 2.35
N CYS A 145 -16.69 -8.80 2.80
CA CYS A 145 -16.52 -8.35 4.18
C CYS A 145 -17.77 -7.58 4.65
N LYS A 146 -17.95 -7.39 5.96
CA LYS A 146 -19.04 -6.56 6.45
C LYS A 146 -18.63 -5.08 6.49
N GLN A 147 -17.42 -4.81 6.93
CA GLN A 147 -16.90 -3.46 7.03
C GLN A 147 -15.60 -3.33 6.26
N LEU A 148 -15.55 -2.38 5.33
CA LEU A 148 -14.35 -2.02 4.59
C LEU A 148 -13.99 -0.56 4.89
N THR A 149 -12.78 -0.34 5.38
CA THR A 149 -12.21 1.00 5.55
C THR A 149 -10.97 1.13 4.69
N VAL A 150 -10.97 2.12 3.82
CA VAL A 150 -9.85 2.41 2.90
C VAL A 150 -9.28 3.78 3.20
N ALA A 151 -7.99 3.84 3.44
CA ALA A 151 -7.24 5.08 3.58
C ALA A 151 -6.05 5.07 2.62
N ALA A 152 -6.05 5.96 1.62
CA ALA A 152 -4.94 6.04 0.67
C ALA A 152 -4.40 7.47 0.53
N SER A 153 -3.08 7.54 0.41
CA SER A 153 -2.39 8.79 0.12
C SER A 153 -1.26 8.51 -0.88
N GLY A 154 -1.15 9.30 -1.92
CA GLY A 154 -0.18 9.08 -2.99
C GLY A 154 -0.85 8.82 -4.33
N GLY A 155 -0.41 7.84 -5.07
CA GLY A 155 -0.96 7.45 -6.38
C GLY A 155 -1.19 5.94 -6.43
N ALA A 156 -1.88 5.40 -5.42
CA ALA A 156 -2.23 3.98 -5.36
C ALA A 156 -3.42 3.67 -6.27
N ASP A 157 -3.44 2.47 -6.83
CA ASP A 157 -4.59 1.92 -7.56
C ASP A 157 -5.22 0.79 -6.74
N LEU A 158 -6.52 0.93 -6.42
CA LEU A 158 -7.22 0.04 -5.50
C LEU A 158 -8.43 -0.59 -6.21
N ASP A 159 -8.28 -1.79 -6.73
CA ASP A 159 -9.37 -2.56 -7.33
C ASP A 159 -10.05 -3.45 -6.27
N LEU A 160 -11.14 -2.92 -5.71
CA LEU A 160 -11.93 -3.57 -4.69
C LEU A 160 -13.40 -3.73 -5.14
N GLU A 161 -13.67 -3.64 -6.45
CA GLU A 161 -15.03 -3.77 -6.98
C GLU A 161 -15.57 -5.21 -6.84
N GLU A 162 -14.68 -6.20 -6.79
CA GLU A 162 -15.02 -7.60 -6.55
C GLU A 162 -15.04 -7.98 -5.05
N LEU A 163 -14.68 -7.05 -4.15
CA LEU A 163 -14.85 -7.20 -2.70
C LEU A 163 -16.20 -6.64 -2.26
N ILE A 164 -17.18 -7.50 -2.11
CA ILE A 164 -18.54 -7.12 -1.73
C ILE A 164 -18.58 -6.77 -0.24
N ALA A 165 -18.80 -5.49 0.09
CA ALA A 165 -18.87 -5.00 1.47
C ALA A 165 -20.28 -4.48 1.83
N GLU A 166 -20.70 -4.68 3.09
CA GLU A 166 -21.96 -4.09 3.56
C GLU A 166 -21.79 -2.59 3.82
N CYS A 167 -20.76 -2.21 4.53
CA CYS A 167 -20.45 -0.83 4.88
C CYS A 167 -19.04 -0.47 4.39
N VAL A 168 -18.94 0.61 3.62
CA VAL A 168 -17.68 1.07 3.04
C VAL A 168 -17.39 2.50 3.48
N GLU A 169 -16.19 2.72 4.00
CA GLU A 169 -15.65 4.05 4.29
C GLU A 169 -14.34 4.25 3.52
N VAL A 170 -14.29 5.28 2.67
CA VAL A 170 -13.13 5.60 1.85
C VAL A 170 -12.64 7.00 2.20
N SER A 171 -11.35 7.13 2.49
CA SER A 171 -10.64 8.39 2.70
C SER A 171 -9.40 8.45 1.83
N ILE A 172 -9.44 9.21 0.75
CA ILE A 172 -8.34 9.31 -0.21
C ILE A 172 -7.85 10.74 -0.34
N SER A 173 -6.53 10.88 -0.30
CA SER A 173 -5.86 12.15 -0.57
C SER A 173 -4.69 11.95 -1.54
N GLY A 174 -4.58 12.76 -2.56
CA GLY A 174 -3.53 12.62 -3.58
C GLY A 174 -4.10 12.35 -4.96
N GLY A 175 -3.50 11.47 -5.72
CA GLY A 175 -3.94 11.06 -7.06
C GLY A 175 -4.19 9.55 -7.12
N ALA A 176 -4.74 8.98 -6.05
CA ALA A 176 -5.05 7.55 -6.00
C ALA A 176 -6.42 7.28 -6.63
N ASP A 177 -6.52 6.16 -7.32
CA ASP A 177 -7.76 5.67 -7.90
C ASP A 177 -8.30 4.50 -7.08
N ALA A 178 -9.62 4.42 -6.91
CA ALA A 178 -10.24 3.34 -6.16
C ALA A 178 -11.59 2.90 -6.74
N GLY A 179 -11.75 1.61 -6.95
CA GLY A 179 -13.02 0.94 -7.21
C GLY A 179 -13.51 0.20 -5.97
N VAL A 180 -14.76 0.42 -5.53
CA VAL A 180 -15.33 -0.25 -4.34
C VAL A 180 -16.76 -0.74 -4.58
N HIS A 181 -17.17 -1.80 -3.85
CA HIS A 181 -18.54 -2.31 -3.90
C HIS A 181 -19.24 -2.19 -2.53
N ALA A 182 -20.31 -1.40 -2.46
CA ALA A 182 -21.08 -1.19 -1.24
C ALA A 182 -22.52 -1.65 -1.39
N THR A 183 -23.05 -2.39 -0.40
CA THR A 183 -24.44 -2.88 -0.44
C THR A 183 -25.39 -2.17 0.51
N ASN A 184 -24.92 -1.61 1.62
CA ASN A 184 -25.76 -0.96 2.63
C ASN A 184 -25.39 0.51 2.87
N SER A 185 -24.14 0.82 3.16
CA SER A 185 -23.71 2.20 3.38
C SER A 185 -22.37 2.50 2.70
N LEU A 186 -22.25 3.73 2.18
CA LEU A 186 -21.04 4.22 1.53
C LEU A 186 -20.72 5.62 2.02
N THR A 187 -19.54 5.81 2.58
CA THR A 187 -19.00 7.12 2.94
C THR A 187 -17.69 7.35 2.19
N ILE A 188 -17.60 8.43 1.42
CA ILE A 188 -16.39 8.79 0.65
C ILE A 188 -15.95 10.19 1.01
N ASN A 189 -14.70 10.33 1.41
CA ASN A 189 -14.01 11.60 1.57
C ASN A 189 -12.80 11.62 0.62
N ALA A 190 -12.86 12.39 -0.45
CA ALA A 190 -11.82 12.43 -1.47
C ALA A 190 -11.27 13.84 -1.65
N SER A 191 -9.95 13.94 -1.77
CA SER A 191 -9.28 15.22 -2.02
C SER A 191 -8.07 15.05 -2.93
N GLY A 192 -7.66 16.12 -3.61
CA GLY A 192 -6.55 16.07 -4.57
C GLY A 192 -7.05 15.82 -5.98
N GLY A 193 -6.50 14.87 -6.69
CA GLY A 193 -6.90 14.46 -8.05
C GLY A 193 -7.38 13.00 -8.09
N ALA A 194 -7.97 12.52 -7.01
CA ALA A 194 -8.42 11.14 -6.88
C ALA A 194 -9.66 10.85 -7.72
N ASP A 195 -9.68 9.69 -8.39
CA ASP A 195 -10.85 9.19 -9.10
C ASP A 195 -11.40 7.93 -8.40
N ILE A 196 -12.66 8.01 -7.93
CA ILE A 196 -13.28 6.92 -7.19
C ILE A 196 -14.51 6.41 -7.95
N TYR A 197 -14.55 5.11 -8.11
CA TYR A 197 -15.70 4.40 -8.70
C TYR A 197 -16.35 3.53 -7.63
N TYR A 198 -17.68 3.47 -7.63
CA TYR A 198 -18.35 2.52 -6.76
C TYR A 198 -19.47 1.77 -7.50
N THR A 199 -19.65 0.52 -7.11
CA THR A 199 -20.70 -0.37 -7.58
C THR A 199 -21.64 -0.74 -6.43
N GLY A 200 -22.67 -1.50 -6.72
CA GLY A 200 -23.68 -1.86 -5.73
C GLY A 200 -24.78 -0.81 -5.59
N ASN A 201 -25.65 -1.01 -4.59
CA ASN A 201 -26.81 -0.13 -4.36
C ASN A 201 -26.97 0.23 -2.87
N PRO A 202 -26.01 0.98 -2.28
CA PRO A 202 -26.09 1.35 -0.88
C PRO A 202 -27.34 2.19 -0.58
N THR A 203 -27.99 1.92 0.53
CA THR A 203 -29.18 2.66 0.97
C THR A 203 -28.83 4.03 1.57
N ASN A 204 -27.62 4.17 2.07
CA ASN A 204 -27.10 5.41 2.64
C ASN A 204 -25.78 5.77 1.94
N THR A 205 -25.71 7.00 1.42
CA THR A 205 -24.51 7.46 0.71
C THR A 205 -24.16 8.87 1.18
N ASP A 206 -22.91 9.06 1.61
CA ASP A 206 -22.35 10.36 1.98
C ASP A 206 -21.03 10.54 1.22
N ILE A 207 -20.98 11.52 0.31
CA ILE A 207 -19.85 11.76 -0.58
C ILE A 207 -19.40 13.20 -0.47
N ASN A 208 -18.16 13.37 -0.03
CA ASN A 208 -17.50 14.65 0.12
C ASN A 208 -16.25 14.69 -0.76
N THR A 209 -16.21 15.59 -1.73
CA THR A 209 -15.06 15.76 -2.62
C THR A 209 -14.51 17.17 -2.53
N SER A 210 -13.20 17.32 -2.68
CA SER A 210 -12.52 18.60 -2.77
C SER A 210 -11.32 18.54 -3.72
N GLY A 211 -10.87 19.69 -4.21
CA GLY A 211 -9.81 19.75 -5.21
C GLY A 211 -10.31 19.32 -6.59
N GLY A 212 -9.60 18.42 -7.24
CA GLY A 212 -9.98 17.82 -8.54
C GLY A 212 -10.55 16.42 -8.44
N ALA A 213 -10.87 15.96 -7.21
CA ALA A 213 -11.35 14.60 -7.01
C ALA A 213 -12.74 14.37 -7.63
N SER A 214 -12.94 13.21 -8.23
CA SER A 214 -14.22 12.78 -8.79
C SER A 214 -14.72 11.49 -8.15
N VAL A 215 -16.05 11.36 -8.05
CA VAL A 215 -16.71 10.12 -7.62
C VAL A 215 -17.82 9.81 -8.59
N SER A 216 -17.82 8.60 -9.13
CA SER A 216 -18.88 8.15 -10.04
C SER A 216 -19.35 6.75 -9.68
N ARG A 217 -20.62 6.47 -10.02
CA ARG A 217 -21.18 5.14 -9.89
C ARG A 217 -21.04 4.40 -11.21
N ASN A 218 -20.53 3.17 -11.13
CA ASN A 218 -20.55 2.21 -12.23
C ASN A 218 -21.76 1.27 -12.05
N ASP A 219 -22.59 1.13 -13.09
CA ASP A 219 -23.77 0.26 -13.09
C ASP A 219 -23.45 -1.15 -13.60
#